data_18200563ec3d6aba05bc2f1b37626065
#
_entry.id   18200563ec3d6aba05bc2f1b37626065
#
_cell.length_a   1.000
_cell.length_b   1.000
_cell.length_c   1.000
_cell.angle_alpha   90.00
_cell.angle_beta   90.00
_cell.angle_gamma   90.00
#
_symmetry.space_group_name_H-M   'P 1'
#
loop_
_entity.id
_entity.type
_entity.pdbx_description
1 polymer ?
#
loop_
_entity_poly.entity_id
_entity_poly.type
_entity_poly.pdbx_seq_one_letter_code
_entity_poly.pdbx_strand_id
1 'polypeptide(L)'
;MNNVIVVGGGIAGLSTAYELHRRGVSFVLLERGARAGGVVLSEQIDGYTVDAGPDALLVQKPEGIRLCEELGLGDRLVPTKPPRVAFIQRGGRLHPLPAASVLGIPTRLGPFIGTRLFSWRGKLRMGAELFVPARRDRGDESIGAFMTRRFGAEAATYLAEPLLAGIHAGDVDRLSVGALFPRFTDVERRHGSLLRAFRRQPKAQESARGAFLSLPGGLGEMIRALVAALPPASIRLATTASRLVVERDARPDPLDRPAFRVETSGGESLPASAVVLATPAFVTARLVRGIDAELADLCDEVPYASTATVAFAFSRAAVAHPLNGSGFVVPRVEGTGILAASWLSSKWPNRAPQDRVLMRAFVGGARDPRAFEDSDEELAARSLNALRPLLGIAGAPLLTRVYRWERASAQHEVGHLARLSAIERALARHPGLFVTGSGFRGVGIPDCVADGRATAGQIAGWLAEARVPNAAGQRSGDDR
;
A
#
# COMPACT_ATOMS: atom_id res chain seq x y z
N MET A 1 20.20 15.18 24.58
CA MET A 1 18.84 15.34 24.01
C MET A 1 18.56 14.07 23.21
N ASN A 2 17.48 13.38 23.55
CA ASN A 2 17.06 12.18 22.79
C ASN A 2 16.53 12.64 21.42
N ASN A 3 17.34 12.53 20.39
CA ASN A 3 16.95 12.89 19.03
C ASN A 3 16.68 11.61 18.20
N VAL A 4 15.51 11.53 17.60
CA VAL A 4 15.15 10.42 16.71
C VAL A 4 15.34 10.87 15.28
N ILE A 5 16.02 10.08 14.44
CA ILE A 5 16.10 10.34 13.02
C ILE A 5 15.14 9.37 12.29
N VAL A 6 14.20 9.93 11.52
CA VAL A 6 13.32 9.19 10.64
C VAL A 6 13.82 9.35 9.20
N VAL A 7 14.24 8.26 8.58
CA VAL A 7 14.73 8.26 7.19
C VAL A 7 13.62 7.80 6.26
N GLY A 8 13.16 8.70 5.38
CA GLY A 8 12.08 8.48 4.42
C GLY A 8 10.81 9.24 4.76
N GLY A 9 10.41 10.15 3.87
CA GLY A 9 9.22 11.02 3.99
C GLY A 9 7.96 10.46 3.32
N GLY A 10 7.86 9.13 3.12
CA GLY A 10 6.63 8.48 2.70
C GLY A 10 5.58 8.46 3.82
N ILE A 11 4.37 7.93 3.53
CA ILE A 11 3.26 7.93 4.51
C ILE A 11 3.62 7.23 5.82
N ALA A 12 4.42 6.17 5.81
CA ALA A 12 4.86 5.47 7.02
C ALA A 12 5.78 6.37 7.88
N GLY A 13 6.82 6.97 7.27
CA GLY A 13 7.73 7.87 7.98
C GLY A 13 7.05 9.13 8.49
N LEU A 14 6.17 9.74 7.69
CA LEU A 14 5.37 10.89 8.13
C LEU A 14 4.44 10.53 9.29
N SER A 15 3.81 9.33 9.26
CA SER A 15 2.95 8.86 10.36
C SER A 15 3.76 8.58 11.63
N THR A 16 4.98 8.06 11.48
CA THR A 16 5.93 7.88 12.60
C THR A 16 6.29 9.24 13.20
N ALA A 17 6.68 10.20 12.36
CA ALA A 17 7.04 11.56 12.78
C ALA A 17 5.88 12.27 13.49
N TYR A 18 4.66 12.15 12.95
CA TYR A 18 3.46 12.72 13.54
C TYR A 18 3.15 12.13 14.92
N GLU A 19 3.25 10.83 15.07
CA GLU A 19 3.02 10.17 16.36
C GLU A 19 4.14 10.49 17.38
N LEU A 20 5.42 10.60 16.95
CA LEU A 20 6.50 11.08 17.80
C LEU A 20 6.25 12.51 18.27
N HIS A 21 5.82 13.39 17.36
CA HIS A 21 5.44 14.77 17.69
C HIS A 21 4.32 14.83 18.76
N ARG A 22 3.26 14.05 18.57
CA ARG A 22 2.15 13.96 19.52
C ARG A 22 2.58 13.47 20.91
N ARG A 23 3.64 12.65 20.97
CA ARG A 23 4.22 12.13 22.23
C ARG A 23 5.30 13.03 22.82
N GLY A 24 5.56 14.20 22.23
CA GLY A 24 6.59 15.13 22.69
C GLY A 24 8.02 14.60 22.51
N VAL A 25 8.24 13.66 21.60
CA VAL A 25 9.58 13.14 21.26
C VAL A 25 10.19 13.98 20.15
N SER A 26 11.40 14.52 20.37
CA SER A 26 12.14 15.28 19.36
C SER A 26 12.62 14.36 18.23
N PHE A 27 12.46 14.81 16.98
CA PHE A 27 12.88 14.05 15.81
C PHE A 27 13.31 14.98 14.66
N VAL A 28 14.04 14.39 13.70
CA VAL A 28 14.31 14.97 12.38
C VAL A 28 13.94 13.92 11.33
N LEU A 29 13.11 14.31 10.35
CA LEU A 29 12.75 13.49 9.20
C LEU A 29 13.60 13.90 8.00
N LEU A 30 14.27 12.92 7.38
CA LEU A 30 15.08 13.09 6.18
C LEU A 30 14.35 12.50 4.98
N GLU A 31 14.12 13.30 3.94
CA GLU A 31 13.52 12.86 2.67
C GLU A 31 14.44 13.25 1.51
N ARG A 32 14.81 12.27 0.67
CA ARG A 32 15.69 12.48 -0.49
C ARG A 32 15.07 13.34 -1.58
N GLY A 33 13.75 13.29 -1.70
CA GLY A 33 13.01 14.04 -2.71
C GLY A 33 12.77 15.49 -2.33
N ALA A 34 12.43 16.31 -3.32
CA ALA A 34 12.03 17.69 -3.12
C ALA A 34 10.64 17.84 -2.47
N ARG A 35 9.91 16.72 -2.26
CA ARG A 35 8.62 16.68 -1.60
C ARG A 35 8.49 15.45 -0.70
N ALA A 36 7.70 15.55 0.34
CA ALA A 36 7.25 14.43 1.15
C ALA A 36 6.03 13.72 0.50
N GLY A 37 5.67 12.55 1.03
CA GLY A 37 4.49 11.77 0.65
C GLY A 37 4.80 10.50 -0.16
N GLY A 38 6.02 10.34 -0.66
CA GLY A 38 6.39 9.16 -1.44
C GLY A 38 5.48 8.96 -2.65
N VAL A 39 4.82 7.79 -2.76
CA VAL A 39 3.90 7.47 -3.87
C VAL A 39 2.54 8.14 -3.77
N VAL A 40 2.22 8.79 -2.64
CA VAL A 40 0.98 9.57 -2.50
C VAL A 40 1.23 10.95 -3.08
N LEU A 41 0.74 11.13 -4.31
CA LEU A 41 0.88 12.37 -5.08
C LEU A 41 -0.44 12.69 -5.76
N SER A 42 -0.90 13.92 -5.63
CA SER A 42 -2.04 14.47 -6.37
C SER A 42 -1.64 15.80 -6.96
N GLU A 43 -1.89 15.97 -8.26
CA GLU A 43 -1.62 17.20 -9.00
C GLU A 43 -2.92 17.89 -9.42
N GLN A 44 -2.87 19.21 -9.44
CA GLN A 44 -3.92 20.06 -10.01
C GLN A 44 -3.40 20.61 -11.36
N ILE A 45 -4.04 20.20 -12.46
CA ILE A 45 -3.62 20.58 -13.82
C ILE A 45 -4.85 20.95 -14.63
N ASP A 46 -4.92 22.19 -15.13
CA ASP A 46 -5.99 22.66 -16.02
C ASP A 46 -7.42 22.33 -15.52
N GLY A 47 -7.63 22.44 -14.19
CA GLY A 47 -8.91 22.13 -13.54
C GLY A 47 -9.15 20.63 -13.28
N TYR A 48 -8.20 19.76 -13.64
CA TYR A 48 -8.25 18.35 -13.28
C TYR A 48 -7.52 18.09 -11.96
N THR A 49 -8.04 17.15 -11.16
CA THR A 49 -7.34 16.62 -9.99
C THR A 49 -6.87 15.20 -10.32
N VAL A 50 -5.58 15.02 -10.51
CA VAL A 50 -4.95 13.76 -10.88
C VAL A 50 -4.24 13.15 -9.68
N ASP A 51 -4.75 12.01 -9.16
CA ASP A 51 -3.96 11.19 -8.24
C ASP A 51 -2.98 10.34 -9.05
N ALA A 52 -1.70 10.60 -8.94
CA ALA A 52 -0.65 9.89 -9.66
C ALA A 52 -0.42 8.47 -9.10
N GLY A 53 -0.61 8.30 -7.80
CA GLY A 53 -0.51 7.03 -7.07
C GLY A 53 -1.86 6.54 -6.56
N PRO A 54 -1.97 6.12 -5.29
CA PRO A 54 -3.24 5.71 -4.68
C PRO A 54 -4.24 6.87 -4.63
N ASP A 55 -5.52 6.56 -4.84
CA ASP A 55 -6.62 7.53 -4.88
C ASP A 55 -7.72 7.27 -3.85
N ALA A 56 -7.57 6.25 -3.01
CA ALA A 56 -8.63 5.80 -2.11
C ALA A 56 -8.09 5.30 -0.77
N LEU A 57 -8.85 5.56 0.29
CA LEU A 57 -8.72 4.95 1.62
C LEU A 57 -9.80 3.88 1.78
N LEU A 58 -9.42 2.70 2.26
CA LEU A 58 -10.33 1.58 2.48
C LEU A 58 -11.07 1.76 3.83
N VAL A 59 -12.40 1.82 3.80
CA VAL A 59 -13.24 2.02 5.00
C VAL A 59 -13.07 0.87 6.02
N GLN A 60 -12.82 -0.36 5.55
CA GLN A 60 -12.62 -1.52 6.42
C GLN A 60 -11.29 -1.49 7.21
N LYS A 61 -10.34 -0.61 6.82
CA LYS A 61 -9.08 -0.36 7.51
C LYS A 61 -9.05 1.12 7.91
N PRO A 62 -9.53 1.47 9.10
CA PRO A 62 -9.86 2.86 9.46
C PRO A 62 -8.65 3.76 9.73
N GLU A 63 -7.43 3.24 9.80
CA GLU A 63 -6.24 3.98 10.26
C GLU A 63 -5.95 5.23 9.41
N GLY A 64 -6.09 5.12 8.07
CA GLY A 64 -5.93 6.28 7.18
C GLY A 64 -7.06 7.30 7.32
N ILE A 65 -8.28 6.85 7.61
CA ILE A 65 -9.45 7.70 7.86
C ILE A 65 -9.29 8.43 9.18
N ARG A 66 -8.93 7.72 10.24
CA ARG A 66 -8.64 8.31 11.57
C ARG A 66 -7.53 9.37 11.49
N LEU A 67 -6.49 9.09 10.71
CA LEU A 67 -5.45 10.10 10.46
C LEU A 67 -6.02 11.36 9.79
N CYS A 68 -6.90 11.21 8.79
CA CYS A 68 -7.58 12.36 8.18
C CYS A 68 -8.45 13.11 9.19
N GLU A 69 -9.20 12.42 10.05
CA GLU A 69 -10.02 13.02 11.08
C GLU A 69 -9.18 13.81 12.09
N GLU A 70 -8.08 13.26 12.56
CA GLU A 70 -7.13 13.93 13.47
C GLU A 70 -6.47 15.15 12.86
N LEU A 71 -6.27 15.16 11.54
CA LEU A 71 -5.72 16.29 10.79
C LEU A 71 -6.78 17.33 10.39
N GLY A 72 -8.03 17.21 10.88
CA GLY A 72 -9.13 18.13 10.57
C GLY A 72 -9.70 17.96 9.16
N LEU A 73 -9.44 16.83 8.49
CA LEU A 73 -9.95 16.52 7.15
C LEU A 73 -11.19 15.61 7.17
N GLY A 74 -11.75 15.29 8.33
CA GLY A 74 -12.89 14.37 8.48
C GLY A 74 -14.09 14.73 7.62
N ASP A 75 -14.52 16.00 7.67
CA ASP A 75 -15.65 16.53 6.90
C ASP A 75 -15.37 16.70 5.41
N ARG A 76 -14.10 16.60 5.01
CA ARG A 76 -13.69 16.66 3.61
C ARG A 76 -13.65 15.28 2.95
N LEU A 77 -13.78 14.19 3.72
CA LEU A 77 -13.79 12.83 3.17
C LEU A 77 -15.04 12.60 2.31
N VAL A 78 -14.82 12.27 1.05
CA VAL A 78 -15.87 12.03 0.08
C VAL A 78 -15.96 10.55 -0.29
N PRO A 79 -17.18 9.96 -0.37
CA PRO A 79 -17.37 8.60 -0.83
C PRO A 79 -17.30 8.50 -2.35
N THR A 80 -17.13 7.28 -2.86
CA THR A 80 -17.27 6.99 -4.29
C THR A 80 -18.68 7.34 -4.75
N LYS A 81 -18.79 7.92 -5.97
CA LYS A 81 -20.09 8.23 -6.61
C LYS A 81 -20.82 6.94 -7.01
N PRO A 82 -22.14 6.88 -6.91
CA PRO A 82 -22.93 5.81 -7.51
C PRO A 82 -22.96 5.91 -9.05
N PRO A 83 -23.11 4.77 -9.76
CA PRO A 83 -23.10 3.42 -9.25
C PRO A 83 -21.68 2.98 -8.87
N ARG A 84 -21.55 2.31 -7.71
CA ARG A 84 -20.28 1.83 -7.17
C ARG A 84 -19.89 0.47 -7.75
N VAL A 85 -19.80 0.40 -9.08
CA VAL A 85 -19.50 -0.83 -9.81
C VAL A 85 -18.08 -0.79 -10.34
N ALA A 86 -17.36 -1.89 -10.18
CA ALA A 86 -16.10 -2.17 -10.87
C ALA A 86 -16.34 -3.28 -11.90
N PHE A 87 -15.55 -3.27 -12.96
CA PHE A 87 -15.68 -4.24 -14.05
C PHE A 87 -14.43 -5.10 -14.17
N ILE A 88 -14.60 -6.26 -14.81
CA ILE A 88 -13.49 -7.13 -15.25
C ILE A 88 -13.61 -7.28 -16.75
N GLN A 89 -12.50 -7.11 -17.45
CA GLN A 89 -12.43 -7.41 -18.87
C GLN A 89 -12.42 -8.92 -19.06
N ARG A 90 -13.25 -9.40 -20.01
CA ARG A 90 -13.26 -10.79 -20.50
C ARG A 90 -13.75 -10.83 -21.96
N GLY A 91 -12.94 -11.41 -22.84
CA GLY A 91 -13.29 -11.54 -24.26
C GLY A 91 -13.56 -10.20 -24.94
N GLY A 92 -12.76 -9.18 -24.65
CA GLY A 92 -12.91 -7.83 -25.22
C GLY A 92 -14.12 -7.04 -24.74
N ARG A 93 -14.77 -7.48 -23.62
CA ARG A 93 -15.97 -6.81 -23.05
C ARG A 93 -15.78 -6.59 -21.56
N LEU A 94 -16.46 -5.56 -21.03
CA LEU A 94 -16.48 -5.24 -19.60
C LEU A 94 -17.66 -5.96 -18.93
N HIS A 95 -17.36 -6.79 -17.94
CA HIS A 95 -18.33 -7.51 -17.13
C HIS A 95 -18.35 -6.92 -15.71
N PRO A 96 -19.51 -6.53 -15.19
CA PRO A 96 -19.58 -6.02 -13.83
C PRO A 96 -19.19 -7.12 -12.82
N LEU A 97 -18.45 -6.74 -11.79
CA LEU A 97 -18.23 -7.61 -10.64
C LEU A 97 -19.58 -7.98 -10.01
N PRO A 98 -19.79 -9.25 -9.65
CA PRO A 98 -21.02 -9.65 -8.99
C PRO A 98 -21.29 -8.82 -7.74
N ALA A 99 -22.49 -8.27 -7.64
CA ALA A 99 -22.93 -7.56 -6.45
C ALA A 99 -22.86 -8.49 -5.22
N ALA A 100 -22.60 -7.92 -4.03
CA ALA A 100 -22.44 -8.67 -2.80
C ALA A 100 -21.30 -9.73 -2.89
N SER A 101 -20.11 -9.28 -3.24
CA SER A 101 -18.89 -10.09 -3.18
C SER A 101 -17.88 -9.50 -2.19
N VAL A 102 -17.11 -10.37 -1.54
CA VAL A 102 -15.93 -9.99 -0.76
C VAL A 102 -14.70 -10.34 -1.58
N LEU A 103 -13.97 -9.32 -2.06
CA LEU A 103 -12.84 -9.49 -2.98
C LEU A 103 -13.17 -10.39 -4.19
N GLY A 104 -14.38 -10.23 -4.75
CA GLY A 104 -14.88 -11.03 -5.87
C GLY A 104 -15.46 -12.39 -5.49
N ILE A 105 -15.29 -12.89 -4.28
CA ILE A 105 -15.91 -14.14 -3.80
C ILE A 105 -17.40 -13.86 -3.53
N PRO A 106 -18.34 -14.53 -4.23
CA PRO A 106 -19.75 -14.24 -4.10
C PRO A 106 -20.30 -14.62 -2.74
N THR A 107 -20.99 -13.70 -2.10
CA THR A 107 -21.70 -13.95 -0.83
C THR A 107 -23.19 -14.25 -1.03
N ARG A 108 -23.73 -13.97 -2.23
CA ARG A 108 -25.12 -14.23 -2.62
C ARG A 108 -25.20 -15.02 -3.93
N LEU A 109 -26.11 -16.01 -3.98
CA LEU A 109 -26.27 -16.91 -5.12
C LEU A 109 -26.90 -16.23 -6.34
N GLY A 110 -27.92 -15.40 -6.15
CA GLY A 110 -28.67 -14.80 -7.27
C GLY A 110 -27.77 -13.99 -8.22
N PRO A 111 -27.06 -12.94 -7.77
CA PRO A 111 -26.14 -12.18 -8.60
C PRO A 111 -25.02 -13.02 -9.20
N PHE A 112 -24.57 -14.07 -8.49
CA PHE A 112 -23.54 -14.98 -8.97
C PHE A 112 -24.02 -15.88 -10.11
N ILE A 113 -25.24 -16.42 -10.03
CA ILE A 113 -25.82 -17.24 -11.10
C ILE A 113 -26.04 -16.40 -12.36
N GLY A 114 -26.51 -15.15 -12.21
CA GLY A 114 -26.81 -14.25 -13.32
C GLY A 114 -25.59 -13.64 -14.03
N THR A 115 -24.40 -13.65 -13.42
CA THR A 115 -23.22 -13.04 -14.06
C THR A 115 -22.76 -13.82 -15.29
N ARG A 116 -22.32 -13.09 -16.32
CA ARG A 116 -21.67 -13.64 -17.52
C ARG A 116 -20.15 -13.70 -17.40
N LEU A 117 -19.61 -13.30 -16.24
CA LEU A 117 -18.16 -13.31 -15.99
C LEU A 117 -17.60 -14.74 -15.94
N PHE A 118 -18.40 -15.75 -15.55
CA PHE A 118 -17.96 -17.13 -15.40
C PHE A 118 -18.77 -18.07 -16.29
N SER A 119 -18.09 -19.13 -16.77
CA SER A 119 -18.74 -20.27 -17.41
C SER A 119 -19.61 -21.04 -16.38
N TRP A 120 -20.57 -21.86 -16.86
CA TRP A 120 -21.35 -22.70 -15.97
C TRP A 120 -20.49 -23.72 -15.20
N ARG A 121 -19.45 -24.26 -15.87
CA ARG A 121 -18.48 -25.14 -15.23
C ARG A 121 -17.72 -24.41 -14.11
N GLY A 122 -17.29 -23.16 -14.37
CA GLY A 122 -16.65 -22.31 -13.38
C GLY A 122 -17.57 -22.03 -12.19
N LYS A 123 -18.83 -21.68 -12.43
CA LYS A 123 -19.83 -21.45 -11.36
C LYS A 123 -20.05 -22.68 -10.49
N LEU A 124 -20.19 -23.86 -11.11
CA LEU A 124 -20.33 -25.13 -10.37
C LEU A 124 -19.06 -25.44 -9.55
N ARG A 125 -17.88 -25.25 -10.15
CA ARG A 125 -16.60 -25.44 -9.44
C ARG A 125 -16.44 -24.49 -8.27
N MET A 126 -16.83 -23.21 -8.43
CA MET A 126 -16.82 -22.23 -7.33
C MET A 126 -17.83 -22.62 -6.24
N GLY A 127 -19.02 -23.09 -6.60
CA GLY A 127 -20.01 -23.60 -5.63
C GLY A 127 -19.53 -24.82 -4.85
N ALA A 128 -18.75 -25.69 -5.48
CA ALA A 128 -18.17 -26.88 -4.87
C ALA A 128 -17.14 -26.55 -3.76
N GLU A 129 -16.76 -25.28 -3.58
CA GLU A 129 -15.93 -24.82 -2.47
C GLU A 129 -16.48 -25.24 -1.10
N LEU A 130 -17.81 -25.34 -0.98
CA LEU A 130 -18.48 -25.81 0.25
C LEU A 130 -18.00 -27.19 0.72
N PHE A 131 -17.50 -28.01 -0.18
CA PHE A 131 -17.06 -29.39 0.05
C PHE A 131 -15.54 -29.55 0.02
N VAL A 132 -14.79 -28.50 -0.34
CA VAL A 132 -13.32 -28.55 -0.35
C VAL A 132 -12.83 -28.52 1.10
N PRO A 133 -12.05 -29.55 1.55
CA PRO A 133 -11.54 -29.58 2.90
C PRO A 133 -10.54 -28.45 3.17
N ALA A 134 -10.46 -27.99 4.42
CA ALA A 134 -9.41 -27.08 4.84
C ALA A 134 -8.03 -27.75 4.67
N ARG A 135 -7.03 -26.94 4.29
CA ARG A 135 -5.65 -27.40 4.19
C ARG A 135 -5.12 -27.78 5.57
N ARG A 136 -4.53 -28.98 5.68
CA ARG A 136 -3.93 -29.49 6.93
C ARG A 136 -2.55 -28.89 7.19
N ASP A 137 -1.79 -28.67 6.13
CA ASP A 137 -0.48 -28.03 6.20
C ASP A 137 -0.65 -26.54 6.53
N ARG A 138 0.19 -26.06 7.47
CA ARG A 138 0.23 -24.66 7.92
C ARG A 138 1.23 -23.81 7.15
N GLY A 139 1.90 -24.37 6.16
CA GLY A 139 2.83 -23.64 5.30
C GLY A 139 2.14 -22.50 4.53
N ASP A 140 2.90 -21.50 4.18
CA ASP A 140 2.42 -20.41 3.33
C ASP A 140 2.08 -20.91 1.91
N GLU A 141 1.17 -20.26 1.24
CA GLU A 141 0.83 -20.56 -0.15
C GLU A 141 0.57 -19.29 -0.94
N SER A 142 0.70 -19.36 -2.27
CA SER A 142 0.38 -18.24 -3.12
C SER A 142 -1.13 -18.02 -3.22
N ILE A 143 -1.52 -16.78 -3.52
CA ILE A 143 -2.92 -16.41 -3.73
C ILE A 143 -3.51 -17.22 -4.88
N GLY A 144 -2.74 -17.43 -5.98
CA GLY A 144 -3.17 -18.23 -7.13
C GLY A 144 -3.42 -19.69 -6.76
N ALA A 145 -2.51 -20.30 -5.99
CA ALA A 145 -2.68 -21.69 -5.49
C ALA A 145 -3.90 -21.80 -4.56
N PHE A 146 -4.05 -20.88 -3.60
CA PHE A 146 -5.20 -20.82 -2.71
C PHE A 146 -6.52 -20.72 -3.47
N MET A 147 -6.63 -19.77 -4.41
CA MET A 147 -7.86 -19.56 -5.17
C MET A 147 -8.17 -20.71 -6.11
N THR A 148 -7.17 -21.28 -6.77
CA THR A 148 -7.34 -22.44 -7.65
C THR A 148 -7.82 -23.64 -6.85
N ARG A 149 -7.22 -23.92 -5.71
CA ARG A 149 -7.58 -25.02 -4.81
C ARG A 149 -9.00 -24.86 -4.26
N ARG A 150 -9.37 -23.66 -3.82
CA ARG A 150 -10.68 -23.39 -3.22
C ARG A 150 -11.78 -23.22 -4.27
N PHE A 151 -11.55 -22.37 -5.26
CA PHE A 151 -12.60 -21.88 -6.18
C PHE A 151 -12.42 -22.34 -7.64
N GLY A 152 -11.24 -22.91 -7.97
CA GLY A 152 -10.90 -23.36 -9.33
C GLY A 152 -10.20 -22.30 -10.17
N ALA A 153 -9.59 -22.75 -11.27
CA ALA A 153 -8.72 -21.94 -12.13
C ALA A 153 -9.43 -20.69 -12.71
N GLU A 154 -10.71 -20.82 -13.10
CA GLU A 154 -11.46 -19.68 -13.67
C GLU A 154 -11.63 -18.55 -12.66
N ALA A 155 -11.85 -18.87 -11.38
CA ALA A 155 -11.89 -17.87 -10.31
C ALA A 155 -10.50 -17.27 -10.04
N ALA A 156 -9.45 -18.07 -10.08
CA ALA A 156 -8.08 -17.56 -9.95
C ALA A 156 -7.77 -16.57 -11.09
N THR A 157 -8.08 -16.89 -12.34
CA THR A 157 -7.82 -16.06 -13.50
C THR A 157 -8.65 -14.78 -13.55
N TYR A 158 -9.96 -14.85 -13.30
CA TYR A 158 -10.86 -13.71 -13.50
C TYR A 158 -11.24 -12.95 -12.23
N LEU A 159 -10.88 -13.42 -11.04
CA LEU A 159 -11.06 -12.68 -9.78
C LEU A 159 -9.75 -12.38 -9.09
N ALA A 160 -9.01 -13.44 -8.69
CA ALA A 160 -7.83 -13.25 -7.86
C ALA A 160 -6.76 -12.45 -8.60
N GLU A 161 -6.46 -12.85 -9.81
CA GLU A 161 -5.41 -12.24 -10.60
C GLU A 161 -5.66 -10.75 -10.88
N PRO A 162 -6.76 -10.34 -11.51
CA PRO A 162 -6.93 -8.94 -11.88
C PRO A 162 -7.18 -8.02 -10.68
N LEU A 163 -7.91 -8.46 -9.65
CA LEU A 163 -8.17 -7.64 -8.47
C LEU A 163 -6.89 -7.42 -7.67
N LEU A 164 -6.11 -8.48 -7.47
CA LEU A 164 -4.90 -8.41 -6.65
C LEU A 164 -3.72 -7.84 -7.42
N ALA A 165 -3.60 -8.14 -8.72
CA ALA A 165 -2.64 -7.47 -9.59
C ALA A 165 -2.91 -5.96 -9.66
N GLY A 166 -4.19 -5.55 -9.78
CA GLY A 166 -4.57 -4.14 -9.79
C GLY A 166 -4.26 -3.40 -8.48
N ILE A 167 -4.28 -4.10 -7.34
CA ILE A 167 -3.97 -3.50 -6.02
C ILE A 167 -2.47 -3.51 -5.74
N HIS A 168 -1.77 -4.61 -6.05
CA HIS A 168 -0.37 -4.81 -5.68
C HIS A 168 0.59 -4.78 -6.87
N ALA A 169 0.07 -4.69 -8.09
CA ALA A 169 0.83 -4.84 -9.33
C ALA A 169 1.73 -6.10 -9.32
N GLY A 170 1.25 -7.17 -8.66
CA GLY A 170 2.01 -8.37 -8.34
C GLY A 170 1.63 -9.58 -9.18
N ASP A 171 2.36 -10.68 -8.96
CA ASP A 171 2.06 -11.98 -9.50
C ASP A 171 1.34 -12.83 -8.46
N VAL A 172 0.07 -13.21 -8.72
CA VAL A 172 -0.73 -14.01 -7.77
C VAL A 172 -0.16 -15.40 -7.50
N ASP A 173 0.67 -15.92 -8.41
CA ASP A 173 1.34 -17.20 -8.26
C ASP A 173 2.56 -17.13 -7.34
N ARG A 174 3.00 -15.90 -7.01
CA ARG A 174 4.11 -15.63 -6.10
C ARG A 174 3.67 -14.95 -4.80
N LEU A 175 2.66 -14.07 -4.87
CA LEU A 175 2.15 -13.32 -3.70
C LEU A 175 1.57 -14.23 -2.64
N SER A 176 1.96 -14.04 -1.37
CA SER A 176 1.48 -14.79 -0.23
C SER A 176 0.04 -14.43 0.15
N VAL A 177 -0.84 -15.43 0.24
CA VAL A 177 -2.18 -15.23 0.79
C VAL A 177 -2.12 -14.96 2.30
N GLY A 178 -1.18 -15.57 3.01
CA GLY A 178 -1.00 -15.37 4.45
C GLY A 178 -0.56 -13.96 4.80
N ALA A 179 0.35 -13.38 4.01
CA ALA A 179 0.86 -12.02 4.25
C ALA A 179 -0.14 -10.93 3.85
N LEU A 180 -0.86 -11.09 2.73
CA LEU A 180 -1.72 -10.05 2.18
C LEU A 180 -3.19 -10.17 2.58
N PHE A 181 -3.67 -11.40 2.77
CA PHE A 181 -5.08 -11.71 3.09
C PHE A 181 -5.20 -12.73 4.24
N PRO A 182 -4.60 -12.48 5.42
CA PRO A 182 -4.58 -13.43 6.54
C PRO A 182 -6.00 -13.86 6.94
N ARG A 183 -6.99 -13.00 6.75
CA ARG A 183 -8.39 -13.31 7.01
C ARG A 183 -8.90 -14.53 6.21
N PHE A 184 -8.41 -14.76 4.99
CA PHE A 184 -8.85 -15.91 4.19
C PHE A 184 -8.34 -17.22 4.76
N THR A 185 -7.07 -17.27 5.15
CA THR A 185 -6.47 -18.45 5.77
C THR A 185 -7.07 -18.72 7.15
N ASP A 186 -7.39 -17.68 7.92
CA ASP A 186 -8.05 -17.81 9.23
C ASP A 186 -9.48 -18.31 9.10
N VAL A 187 -10.24 -17.80 8.13
CA VAL A 187 -11.61 -18.27 7.84
C VAL A 187 -11.60 -19.72 7.37
N GLU A 188 -10.67 -20.10 6.49
CA GLU A 188 -10.53 -21.51 6.08
C GLU A 188 -10.25 -22.41 7.27
N ARG A 189 -9.30 -22.03 8.13
CA ARG A 189 -8.93 -22.82 9.33
C ARG A 189 -10.10 -22.99 10.31
N ARG A 190 -10.86 -21.91 10.57
CA ARG A 190 -11.94 -21.93 11.58
C ARG A 190 -13.25 -22.54 11.07
N HIS A 191 -13.56 -22.35 9.79
CA HIS A 191 -14.87 -22.68 9.23
C HIS A 191 -14.84 -23.72 8.13
N GLY A 192 -13.66 -24.11 7.64
CA GLY A 192 -13.47 -25.07 6.56
C GLY A 192 -13.84 -24.53 5.18
N SER A 193 -14.81 -23.60 5.08
CA SER A 193 -15.30 -23.01 3.83
C SER A 193 -15.47 -21.51 3.96
N LEU A 194 -14.92 -20.76 2.99
CA LEU A 194 -15.07 -19.32 2.90
C LEU A 194 -16.51 -18.92 2.54
N LEU A 195 -17.13 -19.64 1.61
CA LEU A 195 -18.53 -19.39 1.23
C LEU A 195 -19.48 -19.56 2.42
N ARG A 196 -19.29 -20.59 3.23
CA ARG A 196 -20.09 -20.85 4.42
C ARG A 196 -19.91 -19.74 5.45
N ALA A 197 -18.68 -19.33 5.69
CA ALA A 197 -18.35 -18.29 6.66
C ALA A 197 -18.91 -16.90 6.23
N PHE A 198 -18.68 -16.51 4.97
CA PHE A 198 -19.13 -15.21 4.49
C PHE A 198 -20.66 -15.09 4.37
N ARG A 199 -21.37 -16.20 4.11
CA ARG A 199 -22.84 -16.22 4.14
C ARG A 199 -23.44 -16.04 5.53
N ARG A 200 -22.73 -16.49 6.56
CA ARG A 200 -23.16 -16.35 7.97
C ARG A 200 -22.87 -14.97 8.57
N GLN A 201 -21.97 -14.21 7.93
CA GLN A 201 -21.71 -12.86 8.42
C GLN A 201 -22.98 -12.00 8.27
N PRO A 202 -23.35 -11.23 9.31
CA PRO A 202 -24.40 -10.24 9.19
C PRO A 202 -24.13 -9.40 7.94
N LYS A 203 -25.19 -9.07 7.20
CA LYS A 203 -25.04 -8.11 6.10
C LYS A 203 -24.30 -6.91 6.68
N ALA A 204 -23.04 -6.71 6.27
CA ALA A 204 -22.44 -5.42 6.48
C ALA A 204 -23.46 -4.44 5.91
N GLN A 205 -24.05 -3.61 6.78
CA GLN A 205 -24.83 -2.48 6.30
C GLN A 205 -23.94 -1.83 5.27
N GLU A 206 -24.40 -1.77 4.01
CA GLU A 206 -23.71 -0.99 3.01
C GLU A 206 -23.56 0.38 3.64
N SER A 207 -22.38 0.67 4.13
CA SER A 207 -22.10 1.96 4.75
C SER A 207 -22.56 2.99 3.71
N ALA A 208 -23.38 3.95 4.12
CA ALA A 208 -23.79 5.04 3.25
C ALA A 208 -22.57 5.69 2.57
N ARG A 209 -21.41 5.58 3.21
CA ARG A 209 -20.10 6.04 2.74
C ARG A 209 -19.42 5.10 1.73
N GLY A 210 -19.98 3.89 1.44
CA GLY A 210 -19.35 2.91 0.52
C GLY A 210 -18.10 2.24 1.10
N ALA A 211 -17.34 1.56 0.24
CA ALA A 211 -16.12 0.82 0.62
C ALA A 211 -14.86 1.68 0.64
N PHE A 212 -14.87 2.82 -0.06
CA PHE A 212 -13.71 3.69 -0.26
C PHE A 212 -14.06 5.14 -0.02
N LEU A 213 -13.13 5.87 0.58
CA LEU A 213 -13.18 7.33 0.75
C LEU A 213 -11.95 7.96 0.09
N SER A 214 -12.07 9.21 -0.32
CA SER A 214 -10.99 10.04 -0.84
C SER A 214 -11.15 11.49 -0.35
N LEU A 215 -10.31 12.39 -0.84
CA LEU A 215 -10.38 13.83 -0.58
C LEU A 215 -10.61 14.58 -1.91
N PRO A 216 -11.33 15.71 -1.93
CA PRO A 216 -11.67 16.44 -3.16
C PRO A 216 -10.45 16.82 -4.00
N GLY A 217 -9.36 17.26 -3.37
CA GLY A 217 -8.10 17.59 -4.05
C GLY A 217 -7.11 16.43 -4.12
N GLY A 218 -7.60 15.17 -4.01
CA GLY A 218 -6.78 13.96 -4.02
C GLY A 218 -6.18 13.62 -2.67
N LEU A 219 -5.63 12.40 -2.55
CA LEU A 219 -4.99 11.96 -1.31
C LEU A 219 -3.73 12.78 -0.94
N GLY A 220 -3.20 13.55 -1.87
CA GLY A 220 -2.15 14.53 -1.59
C GLY A 220 -2.56 15.59 -0.55
N GLU A 221 -3.88 15.85 -0.36
CA GLU A 221 -4.33 16.73 0.73
C GLU A 221 -3.95 16.18 2.10
N MET A 222 -4.08 14.88 2.31
CA MET A 222 -3.68 14.22 3.55
C MET A 222 -2.19 14.40 3.83
N ILE A 223 -1.35 14.29 2.79
CA ILE A 223 0.10 14.50 2.93
C ILE A 223 0.40 15.95 3.29
N ARG A 224 -0.23 16.91 2.62
CA ARG A 224 -0.03 18.34 2.92
C ARG A 224 -0.46 18.69 4.35
N ALA A 225 -1.61 18.18 4.80
CA ALA A 225 -2.08 18.39 6.16
C ALA A 225 -1.13 17.75 7.19
N LEU A 226 -0.63 16.54 6.90
CA LEU A 226 0.30 15.83 7.77
C LEU A 226 1.64 16.59 7.89
N VAL A 227 2.17 17.09 6.78
CA VAL A 227 3.39 17.93 6.79
C VAL A 227 3.15 19.25 7.55
N ALA A 228 2.00 19.90 7.36
CA ALA A 228 1.66 21.15 8.03
C ALA A 228 1.47 20.97 9.56
N ALA A 229 1.10 19.77 10.02
CA ALA A 229 0.95 19.46 11.44
C ALA A 229 2.29 19.19 12.15
N LEU A 230 3.41 19.14 11.41
CA LEU A 230 4.74 18.90 11.97
C LEU A 230 5.54 20.20 12.08
N PRO A 231 6.47 20.33 13.04
CA PRO A 231 7.35 21.47 13.12
C PRO A 231 8.17 21.64 11.81
N PRO A 232 8.15 22.81 11.16
CA PRO A 232 8.84 22.99 9.87
C PRO A 232 10.32 22.60 9.90
N ALA A 233 11.03 22.90 10.98
CA ALA A 233 12.44 22.59 11.14
C ALA A 233 12.72 21.08 11.32
N SER A 234 11.71 20.26 11.55
CA SER A 234 11.85 18.80 11.73
C SER A 234 11.84 18.02 10.42
N ILE A 235 11.49 18.63 9.31
CA ILE A 235 11.45 17.97 7.99
C ILE A 235 12.54 18.55 7.10
N ARG A 236 13.44 17.68 6.64
CA ARG A 236 14.52 18.03 5.72
C ARG A 236 14.31 17.34 4.38
N LEU A 237 13.81 18.09 3.42
CA LEU A 237 13.66 17.65 2.03
C LEU A 237 15.01 17.72 1.29
N ALA A 238 15.09 17.06 0.13
CA ALA A 238 16.30 16.97 -0.69
C ALA A 238 17.54 16.52 0.10
N THR A 239 17.32 15.74 1.19
CA THR A 239 18.35 15.28 2.10
C THR A 239 18.38 13.75 2.08
N THR A 240 19.42 13.18 1.45
CA THR A 240 19.58 11.73 1.32
C THR A 240 20.47 11.20 2.44
N ALA A 241 19.93 10.29 3.26
CA ALA A 241 20.77 9.48 4.16
C ALA A 241 21.61 8.52 3.32
N SER A 242 22.92 8.59 3.45
CA SER A 242 23.89 7.79 2.68
C SER A 242 24.47 6.62 3.45
N ARG A 243 24.62 6.77 4.77
CA ARG A 243 25.21 5.77 5.64
C ARG A 243 24.64 5.85 7.06
N LEU A 244 24.52 4.71 7.70
CA LEU A 244 24.23 4.58 9.12
C LEU A 244 25.44 3.96 9.84
N VAL A 245 25.86 4.59 10.93
CA VAL A 245 26.98 4.16 11.77
C VAL A 245 26.50 3.96 13.20
N VAL A 246 26.97 2.91 13.86
CA VAL A 246 26.76 2.66 15.29
C VAL A 246 28.00 3.13 16.04
N GLU A 247 27.85 4.06 16.97
CA GLU A 247 28.92 4.55 17.85
C GLU A 247 28.84 3.83 19.17
N ARG A 248 29.87 3.03 19.49
CA ARG A 248 29.93 2.29 20.75
C ARG A 248 30.57 3.08 21.89
N ASP A 249 31.28 4.17 21.57
CA ASP A 249 32.10 4.94 22.53
C ASP A 249 31.60 6.37 22.83
N ALA A 250 30.45 6.76 22.30
CA ALA A 250 29.95 8.12 22.46
C ALA A 250 29.12 8.29 23.72
N ARG A 251 29.80 8.66 24.81
CA ARG A 251 29.29 8.98 26.16
C ARG A 251 28.66 7.79 26.87
N PRO A 252 29.04 7.52 28.14
CA PRO A 252 28.42 6.45 28.91
C PRO A 252 26.90 6.76 29.06
N ASP A 253 26.07 6.07 28.28
CA ASP A 253 24.66 5.94 28.59
C ASP A 253 24.56 5.03 29.82
N PRO A 254 23.81 5.39 30.86
CA PRO A 254 23.65 4.56 32.07
C PRO A 254 23.12 3.14 31.78
N LEU A 255 22.56 2.91 30.57
CA LEU A 255 22.02 1.64 30.12
C LEU A 255 22.85 1.01 28.96
N ASP A 256 24.07 1.48 28.72
CA ASP A 256 24.96 0.98 27.64
C ASP A 256 24.31 0.94 26.26
N ARG A 257 23.50 1.96 25.95
CA ARG A 257 22.76 2.04 24.68
C ARG A 257 23.66 2.53 23.56
N PRO A 258 23.56 1.90 22.37
CA PRO A 258 24.29 2.39 21.22
C PRO A 258 23.80 3.77 20.80
N ALA A 259 24.70 4.67 20.47
CA ALA A 259 24.41 5.90 19.75
C ALA A 259 24.52 5.63 18.25
N PHE A 260 23.69 6.30 17.48
CA PHE A 260 23.70 6.22 16.02
C PHE A 260 24.17 7.54 15.43
N ARG A 261 24.75 7.44 14.25
CA ARG A 261 25.06 8.57 13.39
C ARG A 261 24.55 8.31 11.99
N VAL A 262 23.73 9.23 11.48
CA VAL A 262 23.24 9.20 10.11
C VAL A 262 24.05 10.21 9.29
N GLU A 263 24.78 9.71 8.32
CA GLU A 263 25.51 10.52 7.35
C GLU A 263 24.62 10.83 6.14
N THR A 264 24.68 12.06 5.65
CA THR A 264 23.95 12.48 4.45
C THR A 264 24.90 12.57 3.26
N SER A 265 24.34 12.47 2.05
CA SER A 265 25.10 12.67 0.80
C SER A 265 25.73 14.07 0.68
N GLY A 266 25.22 15.05 1.42
CA GLY A 266 25.78 16.40 1.53
C GLY A 266 26.94 16.53 2.52
N GLY A 267 27.41 15.42 3.13
CA GLY A 267 28.53 15.42 4.07
C GLY A 267 28.14 15.80 5.51
N GLU A 268 26.86 16.05 5.79
CA GLU A 268 26.41 16.30 7.16
C GLU A 268 26.33 15.00 7.95
N SER A 269 26.65 15.06 9.24
CA SER A 269 26.63 13.94 10.15
C SER A 269 25.73 14.22 11.34
N LEU A 270 24.63 13.48 11.44
CA LEU A 270 23.54 13.71 12.39
C LEU A 270 23.56 12.65 13.49
N PRO A 271 23.82 13.02 14.76
CA PRO A 271 23.74 12.08 15.87
C PRO A 271 22.30 11.76 16.22
N ALA A 272 22.01 10.51 16.58
CA ALA A 272 20.68 10.03 16.95
C ALA A 272 20.74 9.04 18.09
N SER A 273 19.78 9.13 19.02
CA SER A 273 19.54 8.11 20.05
C SER A 273 18.76 6.92 19.49
N ALA A 274 17.90 7.16 18.47
CA ALA A 274 17.20 6.11 17.75
C ALA A 274 17.06 6.49 16.28
N VAL A 275 17.00 5.47 15.41
CA VAL A 275 16.82 5.63 13.96
C VAL A 275 15.67 4.78 13.47
N VAL A 276 14.81 5.39 12.67
CA VAL A 276 13.72 4.70 11.97
C VAL A 276 13.99 4.73 10.47
N LEU A 277 14.12 3.56 9.86
CA LEU A 277 14.24 3.40 8.43
C LEU A 277 12.85 3.15 7.83
N ALA A 278 12.20 4.23 7.38
CA ALA A 278 10.91 4.23 6.70
C ALA A 278 11.09 4.23 5.17
N THR A 279 12.14 3.59 4.71
CA THR A 279 12.57 3.49 3.32
C THR A 279 12.14 2.17 2.69
N PRO A 280 12.13 2.05 1.35
CA PRO A 280 12.03 0.74 0.70
C PRO A 280 13.09 -0.21 1.26
N ALA A 281 12.76 -1.51 1.38
CA ALA A 281 13.63 -2.49 2.05
C ALA A 281 15.03 -2.57 1.42
N PHE A 282 15.15 -2.47 0.10
CA PHE A 282 16.45 -2.43 -0.58
C PHE A 282 17.28 -1.16 -0.29
N VAL A 283 16.64 -0.04 0.10
CA VAL A 283 17.35 1.16 0.58
C VAL A 283 17.77 0.95 2.03
N THR A 284 16.89 0.39 2.86
CA THR A 284 17.22 -0.05 4.22
C THR A 284 18.43 -0.98 4.20
N ALA A 285 18.47 -1.98 3.31
CA ALA A 285 19.60 -2.90 3.15
C ALA A 285 20.93 -2.17 2.95
N ARG A 286 20.96 -1.16 2.07
CA ARG A 286 22.18 -0.36 1.83
C ARG A 286 22.64 0.38 3.07
N LEU A 287 21.69 0.97 3.82
CA LEU A 287 22.01 1.75 5.02
C LEU A 287 22.54 0.90 6.16
N VAL A 288 22.02 -0.33 6.33
CA VAL A 288 22.40 -1.22 7.44
C VAL A 288 23.55 -2.17 7.11
N ARG A 289 24.00 -2.26 5.85
CA ARG A 289 25.02 -3.23 5.41
C ARG A 289 26.34 -3.11 6.18
N GLY A 290 26.74 -1.91 6.54
CA GLY A 290 27.93 -1.65 7.35
C GLY A 290 27.78 -2.00 8.84
N ILE A 291 26.55 -2.27 9.29
CA ILE A 291 26.23 -2.60 10.69
C ILE A 291 25.97 -4.10 10.83
N ASP A 292 25.15 -4.66 9.92
CA ASP A 292 24.70 -6.05 9.97
C ASP A 292 24.42 -6.54 8.54
N ALA A 293 25.30 -7.39 8.03
CA ALA A 293 25.21 -7.94 6.68
C ALA A 293 24.01 -8.88 6.53
N GLU A 294 23.67 -9.68 7.57
CA GLU A 294 22.51 -10.59 7.55
C GLU A 294 21.20 -9.79 7.46
N LEU A 295 21.06 -8.73 8.26
CA LEU A 295 19.91 -7.84 8.19
C LEU A 295 19.79 -7.18 6.81
N ALA A 296 20.93 -6.77 6.24
CA ALA A 296 20.96 -6.16 4.91
C ALA A 296 20.49 -7.14 3.83
N ASP A 297 20.97 -8.38 3.85
CA ASP A 297 20.60 -9.41 2.88
C ASP A 297 19.12 -9.75 2.98
N LEU A 298 18.59 -9.93 4.19
CA LEU A 298 17.15 -10.16 4.43
C LEU A 298 16.27 -9.02 3.90
N CYS A 299 16.72 -7.78 4.03
CA CYS A 299 16.01 -6.62 3.49
C CYS A 299 16.10 -6.54 1.96
N ASP A 300 17.25 -6.87 1.37
CA ASP A 300 17.46 -6.80 -0.08
C ASP A 300 16.69 -7.90 -0.83
N GLU A 301 16.41 -9.02 -0.16
CA GLU A 301 15.57 -10.10 -0.68
C GLU A 301 14.09 -9.73 -0.82
N VAL A 302 13.61 -8.61 -0.25
CA VAL A 302 12.21 -8.18 -0.44
C VAL A 302 12.03 -7.68 -1.87
N PRO A 303 11.21 -8.36 -2.70
CA PRO A 303 11.06 -7.98 -4.09
C PRO A 303 10.21 -6.71 -4.23
N TYR A 304 10.48 -5.95 -5.29
CA TYR A 304 9.71 -4.75 -5.64
C TYR A 304 9.37 -4.75 -7.12
N ALA A 305 8.15 -4.33 -7.44
CA ALA A 305 7.71 -4.10 -8.81
C ALA A 305 7.73 -2.60 -9.13
N SER A 306 8.02 -2.29 -10.39
CA SER A 306 7.88 -0.96 -10.98
C SER A 306 6.56 -0.86 -11.74
N THR A 307 5.89 0.28 -11.64
CA THR A 307 4.62 0.55 -12.33
C THR A 307 4.60 1.94 -12.93
N ALA A 308 3.82 2.12 -13.98
CA ALA A 308 3.49 3.43 -14.49
C ALA A 308 1.98 3.67 -14.41
N THR A 309 1.61 4.90 -14.09
CA THR A 309 0.23 5.38 -14.15
C THR A 309 0.14 6.38 -15.29
N VAL A 310 -0.77 6.13 -16.25
CA VAL A 310 -1.00 7.03 -17.37
C VAL A 310 -2.39 7.64 -17.25
N ALA A 311 -2.44 8.95 -17.01
CA ALA A 311 -3.67 9.70 -16.89
C ALA A 311 -4.04 10.36 -18.23
N PHE A 312 -5.32 10.28 -18.59
CA PHE A 312 -5.88 10.89 -19.77
C PHE A 312 -7.13 11.69 -19.45
N ALA A 313 -7.25 12.86 -20.07
CA ALA A 313 -8.50 13.59 -20.10
C ALA A 313 -9.06 13.66 -21.52
N PHE A 314 -10.39 13.58 -21.62
CA PHE A 314 -11.11 13.69 -22.87
C PHE A 314 -12.34 14.59 -22.73
N SER A 315 -12.86 15.12 -23.86
CA SER A 315 -14.26 15.58 -23.89
C SER A 315 -15.19 14.41 -23.55
N ARG A 316 -16.25 14.65 -22.80
CA ARG A 316 -17.25 13.61 -22.51
C ARG A 316 -17.82 12.99 -23.80
N ALA A 317 -18.04 13.83 -24.82
CA ALA A 317 -18.57 13.40 -26.12
C ALA A 317 -17.62 12.49 -26.91
N ALA A 318 -16.31 12.53 -26.63
CA ALA A 318 -15.33 11.68 -27.28
C ALA A 318 -15.29 10.22 -26.73
N VAL A 319 -16.05 9.92 -25.69
CA VAL A 319 -16.06 8.60 -25.04
C VAL A 319 -17.46 8.01 -25.10
N ALA A 320 -17.69 7.00 -25.93
CA ALA A 320 -19.02 6.40 -26.13
C ALA A 320 -19.51 5.63 -24.89
N HIS A 321 -18.59 4.97 -24.15
CA HIS A 321 -18.97 4.24 -22.94
C HIS A 321 -19.52 5.18 -21.88
N PRO A 322 -20.62 4.84 -21.16
CA PRO A 322 -21.26 5.71 -20.17
C PRO A 322 -20.38 6.01 -18.95
N LEU A 323 -19.29 5.29 -18.72
CA LEU A 323 -18.42 5.38 -17.55
C LEU A 323 -19.18 5.25 -16.23
N ASN A 324 -20.22 4.40 -16.21
CA ASN A 324 -21.11 4.16 -15.08
C ASN A 324 -20.50 3.22 -14.04
N GLY A 325 -19.41 3.63 -13.43
CA GLY A 325 -18.70 2.87 -12.42
C GLY A 325 -17.35 3.50 -12.04
N SER A 326 -16.50 2.71 -11.38
CA SER A 326 -15.19 3.15 -10.89
C SER A 326 -14.02 2.85 -11.83
N GLY A 327 -14.23 1.94 -12.79
CA GLY A 327 -13.19 1.45 -13.67
C GLY A 327 -13.22 -0.06 -13.85
N PHE A 328 -12.15 -0.62 -14.41
CA PHE A 328 -12.06 -2.05 -14.66
C PHE A 328 -10.64 -2.57 -14.42
N VAL A 329 -10.54 -3.88 -14.19
CA VAL A 329 -9.29 -4.62 -14.08
C VAL A 329 -9.17 -5.62 -15.22
N VAL A 330 -7.94 -5.95 -15.60
CA VAL A 330 -7.62 -6.75 -16.78
C VAL A 330 -6.89 -8.03 -16.35
N PRO A 331 -7.49 -9.22 -16.57
CA PRO A 331 -6.78 -10.47 -16.43
C PRO A 331 -5.64 -10.59 -17.46
N ARG A 332 -4.54 -11.22 -17.09
CA ARG A 332 -3.36 -11.41 -17.96
C ARG A 332 -3.71 -12.09 -19.29
N VAL A 333 -4.67 -13.02 -19.26
CA VAL A 333 -5.10 -13.76 -20.45
C VAL A 333 -5.71 -12.88 -21.55
N GLU A 334 -6.14 -11.66 -21.22
CA GLU A 334 -6.70 -10.70 -22.19
C GLU A 334 -5.61 -9.99 -23.02
N GLY A 335 -4.35 -10.00 -22.59
CA GLY A 335 -3.20 -9.57 -23.38
C GLY A 335 -3.16 -8.09 -23.80
N THR A 336 -3.89 -7.21 -23.12
CA THR A 336 -4.05 -5.80 -23.54
C THR A 336 -2.89 -4.88 -23.17
N GLY A 337 -1.91 -5.36 -22.36
CA GLY A 337 -0.75 -4.58 -21.95
C GLY A 337 -1.00 -3.58 -20.81
N ILE A 338 -2.20 -3.56 -20.23
CA ILE A 338 -2.50 -2.79 -19.01
C ILE A 338 -3.00 -3.71 -17.89
N LEU A 339 -2.83 -3.29 -16.64
CA LEU A 339 -3.32 -4.02 -15.46
C LEU A 339 -4.78 -3.67 -15.14
N ALA A 340 -5.12 -2.40 -15.28
CA ALA A 340 -6.40 -1.84 -14.91
C ALA A 340 -6.61 -0.45 -15.52
N ALA A 341 -7.84 0.03 -15.46
CA ALA A 341 -8.14 1.45 -15.66
C ALA A 341 -9.14 1.94 -14.61
N SER A 342 -8.97 3.18 -14.16
CA SER A 342 -9.85 3.85 -13.21
C SER A 342 -10.47 5.10 -13.85
N TRP A 343 -11.77 5.28 -13.71
CA TRP A 343 -12.49 6.44 -14.22
C TRP A 343 -12.64 7.49 -13.11
N LEU A 344 -11.58 8.30 -12.90
CA LEU A 344 -11.46 9.19 -11.75
C LEU A 344 -12.63 10.17 -11.63
N SER A 345 -13.07 10.79 -12.74
CA SER A 345 -14.19 11.74 -12.76
C SER A 345 -15.54 11.10 -12.51
N SER A 346 -15.70 9.79 -12.82
CA SER A 346 -16.90 9.02 -12.48
C SER A 346 -16.84 8.45 -11.07
N LYS A 347 -15.65 8.11 -10.59
CA LYS A 347 -15.43 7.53 -9.27
C LYS A 347 -15.55 8.56 -8.16
N TRP A 348 -15.00 9.77 -8.35
CA TRP A 348 -14.90 10.82 -7.34
C TRP A 348 -15.57 12.13 -7.81
N PRO A 349 -16.12 12.94 -6.90
CA PRO A 349 -16.56 14.28 -7.24
C PRO A 349 -15.37 15.20 -7.54
N ASN A 350 -15.59 16.23 -8.36
CA ASN A 350 -14.66 17.35 -8.62
C ASN A 350 -13.28 16.93 -9.14
N ARG A 351 -13.20 15.86 -9.96
CA ARG A 351 -11.92 15.40 -10.56
C ARG A 351 -11.66 15.95 -11.96
N ALA A 352 -12.66 16.49 -12.60
CA ALA A 352 -12.57 17.06 -13.95
C ALA A 352 -13.52 18.25 -14.09
N PRO A 353 -13.24 19.20 -15.00
CA PRO A 353 -14.20 20.23 -15.39
C PRO A 353 -15.49 19.62 -15.95
N GLN A 354 -16.55 20.43 -16.03
CA GLN A 354 -17.82 20.03 -16.65
C GLN A 354 -17.56 19.58 -18.10
N ASP A 355 -18.33 18.58 -18.54
CA ASP A 355 -18.23 17.96 -19.88
C ASP A 355 -16.85 17.39 -20.24
N ARG A 356 -16.04 17.10 -19.22
CA ARG A 356 -14.75 16.44 -19.35
C ARG A 356 -14.76 15.16 -18.54
N VAL A 357 -13.91 14.20 -18.96
CA VAL A 357 -13.67 12.97 -18.25
C VAL A 357 -12.18 12.82 -17.97
N LEU A 358 -11.86 12.30 -16.79
CA LEU A 358 -10.50 11.96 -16.38
C LEU A 358 -10.43 10.47 -16.05
N MET A 359 -9.47 9.78 -16.64
CA MET A 359 -9.23 8.35 -16.40
C MET A 359 -7.73 8.06 -16.28
N ARG A 360 -7.40 6.92 -15.67
CA ARG A 360 -6.03 6.44 -15.55
C ARG A 360 -5.96 4.99 -16.01
N ALA A 361 -4.87 4.64 -16.70
CA ALA A 361 -4.44 3.27 -16.92
C ALA A 361 -3.24 2.95 -16.03
N PHE A 362 -3.08 1.67 -15.66
CA PHE A 362 -1.97 1.16 -14.89
C PHE A 362 -1.19 0.15 -15.74
N VAL A 363 0.13 0.32 -15.84
CA VAL A 363 1.01 -0.46 -16.71
C VAL A 363 2.18 -0.99 -15.91
N GLY A 364 2.77 -2.13 -16.33
CA GLY A 364 3.95 -2.72 -15.70
C GLY A 364 3.58 -3.73 -14.60
N GLY A 365 4.29 -3.64 -13.46
CA GLY A 365 4.15 -4.58 -12.37
C GLY A 365 5.04 -5.81 -12.51
N ALA A 366 4.95 -6.75 -11.55
CA ALA A 366 5.79 -7.95 -11.48
C ALA A 366 5.66 -8.87 -12.72
N ARG A 367 4.55 -8.75 -13.46
CA ARG A 367 4.26 -9.57 -14.64
C ARG A 367 4.74 -9.01 -15.96
N ASP A 368 4.94 -7.70 -16.00
CA ASP A 368 5.45 -7.00 -17.19
C ASP A 368 6.52 -5.98 -16.80
N PRO A 369 7.67 -6.45 -16.25
CA PRO A 369 8.74 -5.54 -15.81
C PRO A 369 9.34 -4.75 -16.97
N ARG A 370 9.30 -5.30 -18.20
CA ARG A 370 9.83 -4.61 -19.40
C ARG A 370 9.00 -3.42 -19.83
N ALA A 371 7.73 -3.34 -19.44
CA ALA A 371 6.92 -2.15 -19.71
C ALA A 371 7.51 -0.87 -19.10
N PHE A 372 8.41 -0.99 -18.12
CA PHE A 372 9.08 0.15 -17.52
C PHE A 372 10.27 0.68 -18.36
N GLU A 373 10.70 -0.07 -19.37
CA GLU A 373 11.72 0.31 -20.38
C GLU A 373 11.12 1.19 -21.48
N ASP A 374 9.79 1.12 -21.68
CA ASP A 374 9.08 1.93 -22.68
C ASP A 374 9.18 3.43 -22.34
N SER A 375 9.24 4.29 -23.36
CA SER A 375 9.14 5.75 -23.20
C SER A 375 7.75 6.17 -22.69
N ASP A 376 7.60 7.43 -22.30
CA ASP A 376 6.30 7.95 -21.84
C ASP A 376 5.26 7.96 -22.96
N GLU A 377 5.70 8.20 -24.21
CA GLU A 377 4.87 8.13 -25.42
C GLU A 377 4.42 6.71 -25.71
N GLU A 378 5.29 5.73 -25.58
CA GLU A 378 4.96 4.31 -25.76
C GLU A 378 4.01 3.81 -24.68
N LEU A 379 4.21 4.18 -23.41
CA LEU A 379 3.28 3.87 -22.32
C LEU A 379 1.91 4.49 -22.57
N ALA A 380 1.86 5.74 -23.05
CA ALA A 380 0.61 6.40 -23.40
C ALA A 380 -0.08 5.72 -24.58
N ALA A 381 0.65 5.40 -25.64
CA ALA A 381 0.12 4.70 -26.82
C ALA A 381 -0.42 3.32 -26.46
N ARG A 382 0.32 2.52 -25.69
CA ARG A 382 -0.09 1.21 -25.16
C ARG A 382 -1.39 1.32 -24.38
N SER A 383 -1.47 2.28 -23.47
CA SER A 383 -2.65 2.53 -22.65
C SER A 383 -3.87 2.92 -23.49
N LEU A 384 -3.72 3.83 -24.45
CA LEU A 384 -4.78 4.24 -25.36
C LEU A 384 -5.28 3.10 -26.25
N ASN A 385 -4.37 2.27 -26.77
CA ASN A 385 -4.71 1.11 -27.59
C ASN A 385 -5.55 0.09 -26.81
N ALA A 386 -5.31 -0.07 -25.51
CA ALA A 386 -6.13 -0.91 -24.64
C ALA A 386 -7.50 -0.27 -24.30
N LEU A 387 -7.54 1.05 -24.08
CA LEU A 387 -8.77 1.75 -23.65
C LEU A 387 -9.75 2.00 -24.80
N ARG A 388 -9.26 2.36 -26.00
CA ARG A 388 -10.09 2.77 -27.13
C ARG A 388 -11.16 1.76 -27.53
N PRO A 389 -10.87 0.48 -27.77
CA PRO A 389 -11.88 -0.49 -28.17
C PRO A 389 -12.91 -0.78 -27.06
N LEU A 390 -12.52 -0.72 -25.79
CA LEU A 390 -13.39 -1.01 -24.65
C LEU A 390 -14.34 0.14 -24.33
N LEU A 391 -13.88 1.38 -24.52
CA LEU A 391 -14.61 2.57 -24.12
C LEU A 391 -15.16 3.37 -25.30
N GLY A 392 -14.88 2.96 -26.52
CA GLY A 392 -15.30 3.68 -27.72
C GLY A 392 -14.73 5.11 -27.75
N ILE A 393 -13.42 5.24 -27.50
CA ILE A 393 -12.77 6.56 -27.45
C ILE A 393 -12.44 7.02 -28.87
N ALA A 394 -12.97 8.18 -29.24
CA ALA A 394 -12.67 8.88 -30.50
C ALA A 394 -11.75 10.11 -30.24
N GLY A 395 -10.87 10.37 -31.18
CA GLY A 395 -10.00 11.54 -31.12
C GLY A 395 -8.79 11.42 -30.20
N ALA A 396 -8.09 12.55 -30.01
CA ALA A 396 -6.93 12.64 -29.17
C ALA A 396 -7.29 13.05 -27.72
N PRO A 397 -6.49 12.66 -26.72
CA PRO A 397 -6.67 13.15 -25.36
C PRO A 397 -6.38 14.66 -25.28
N LEU A 398 -7.11 15.36 -24.40
CA LEU A 398 -6.88 16.76 -24.06
C LEU A 398 -5.71 16.94 -23.07
N LEU A 399 -5.48 15.92 -22.26
CA LEU A 399 -4.38 15.82 -21.31
C LEU A 399 -3.83 14.41 -21.33
N THR A 400 -2.51 14.28 -21.35
CA THR A 400 -1.78 13.05 -21.09
C THR A 400 -0.72 13.32 -20.05
N ARG A 401 -0.65 12.49 -19.00
CA ARG A 401 0.39 12.52 -17.97
C ARG A 401 0.83 11.13 -17.65
N VAL A 402 2.15 10.93 -17.60
CA VAL A 402 2.77 9.64 -17.22
C VAL A 402 3.50 9.83 -15.89
N TYR A 403 3.25 8.92 -14.95
CA TYR A 403 3.91 8.89 -13.65
C TYR A 403 4.59 7.54 -13.49
N ARG A 404 5.90 7.57 -13.26
CA ARG A 404 6.72 6.36 -13.09
C ARG A 404 7.00 6.12 -11.62
N TRP A 405 6.73 4.90 -11.18
CA TRP A 405 6.94 4.44 -9.82
C TRP A 405 7.95 3.29 -9.82
N GLU A 406 9.23 3.66 -9.94
CA GLU A 406 10.32 2.70 -10.00
C GLU A 406 10.51 2.00 -8.66
N ARG A 407 10.48 0.65 -8.68
CA ARG A 407 10.64 -0.19 -7.48
C ARG A 407 9.84 0.34 -6.28
N ALA A 408 8.59 0.73 -6.51
CA ALA A 408 7.77 1.39 -5.49
C ALA A 408 6.70 0.48 -4.88
N SER A 409 6.43 -0.68 -5.49
CA SER A 409 5.43 -1.64 -5.01
C SER A 409 6.12 -2.86 -4.41
N ALA A 410 6.18 -2.93 -3.08
CA ALA A 410 6.71 -4.08 -2.35
C ALA A 410 5.85 -5.33 -2.62
N GLN A 411 6.51 -6.47 -2.85
CA GLN A 411 5.88 -7.74 -3.18
C GLN A 411 6.02 -8.70 -1.99
N HIS A 412 4.95 -8.88 -1.25
CA HIS A 412 4.92 -9.85 -0.15
C HIS A 412 4.67 -11.25 -0.70
N GLU A 413 5.72 -11.86 -1.21
CA GLU A 413 5.68 -13.19 -1.80
C GLU A 413 5.62 -14.29 -0.73
N VAL A 414 5.39 -15.54 -1.16
CA VAL A 414 5.45 -16.73 -0.29
C VAL A 414 6.79 -16.73 0.45
N GLY A 415 6.73 -16.91 1.77
CA GLY A 415 7.88 -16.81 2.66
C GLY A 415 8.12 -15.42 3.27
N HIS A 416 7.37 -14.38 2.86
CA HIS A 416 7.54 -13.02 3.39
C HIS A 416 7.40 -12.94 4.92
N LEU A 417 6.44 -13.65 5.51
CA LEU A 417 6.24 -13.65 6.97
C LEU A 417 7.44 -14.26 7.73
N ALA A 418 8.04 -15.31 7.18
CA ALA A 418 9.26 -15.91 7.75
C ALA A 418 10.46 -14.95 7.64
N ARG A 419 10.61 -14.27 6.48
CA ARG A 419 11.63 -13.23 6.27
C ARG A 419 11.43 -12.07 7.24
N LEU A 420 10.20 -11.59 7.41
CA LEU A 420 9.90 -10.51 8.36
C LEU A 420 10.30 -10.90 9.79
N SER A 421 9.98 -12.11 10.21
CA SER A 421 10.39 -12.62 11.53
C SER A 421 11.91 -12.72 11.66
N ALA A 422 12.65 -13.04 10.58
CA ALA A 422 14.11 -13.03 10.57
C ALA A 422 14.66 -11.59 10.67
N ILE A 423 14.08 -10.65 9.94
CA ILE A 423 14.42 -9.21 10.04
C ILE A 423 14.20 -8.72 11.47
N GLU A 424 13.10 -9.06 12.12
CA GLU A 424 12.80 -8.66 13.50
C GLU A 424 13.81 -9.22 14.50
N ARG A 425 14.23 -10.49 14.34
CA ARG A 425 15.31 -11.07 15.16
C ARG A 425 16.66 -10.39 14.93
N ALA A 426 16.97 -10.03 13.69
CA ALA A 426 18.19 -9.31 13.37
C ALA A 426 18.17 -7.90 13.99
N LEU A 427 17.07 -7.17 13.87
CA LEU A 427 16.88 -5.84 14.47
C LEU A 427 17.01 -5.88 16.01
N ALA A 428 16.59 -6.97 16.66
CA ALA A 428 16.73 -7.11 18.10
C ALA A 428 18.18 -7.06 18.60
N ARG A 429 19.17 -7.31 17.71
CA ARG A 429 20.61 -7.14 18.01
C ARG A 429 21.06 -5.67 18.00
N HIS A 430 20.22 -4.78 17.49
CA HIS A 430 20.51 -3.35 17.31
C HIS A 430 19.46 -2.48 18.01
N PRO A 431 19.41 -2.44 19.36
CA PRO A 431 18.46 -1.64 20.11
C PRO A 431 18.53 -0.17 19.68
N GLY A 432 17.38 0.45 19.45
CA GLY A 432 17.29 1.83 18.94
C GLY A 432 17.22 1.93 17.41
N LEU A 433 17.39 0.82 16.67
CA LEU A 433 17.17 0.77 15.23
C LEU A 433 15.81 0.14 14.94
N PHE A 434 14.97 0.83 14.16
CA PHE A 434 13.62 0.42 13.79
C PHE A 434 13.39 0.49 12.28
N VAL A 435 12.47 -0.35 11.78
CA VAL A 435 12.02 -0.32 10.39
C VAL A 435 10.51 -0.18 10.33
N THR A 436 10.00 0.53 9.32
CA THR A 436 8.57 0.67 9.05
C THR A 436 8.29 0.86 7.56
N GLY A 437 7.06 0.62 7.14
CA GLY A 437 6.59 0.89 5.79
C GLY A 437 6.28 -0.35 4.97
N SER A 438 5.92 -0.13 3.71
CA SER A 438 5.30 -1.12 2.82
C SER A 438 6.18 -2.35 2.52
N GLY A 439 7.48 -2.26 2.71
CA GLY A 439 8.40 -3.40 2.55
C GLY A 439 8.32 -4.44 3.67
N PHE A 440 7.66 -4.12 4.79
CA PHE A 440 7.70 -4.93 6.01
C PHE A 440 6.32 -5.44 6.41
N ARG A 441 5.43 -4.61 6.99
CA ARG A 441 4.21 -5.09 7.68
C ARG A 441 2.89 -4.76 7.00
N GLY A 442 2.89 -4.32 5.76
CA GLY A 442 1.66 -4.07 5.01
C GLY A 442 1.80 -2.96 3.98
N VAL A 443 1.21 -3.16 2.80
CA VAL A 443 1.44 -2.34 1.60
C VAL A 443 0.47 -1.18 1.46
N GLY A 444 -0.71 -1.23 2.07
CA GLY A 444 -1.73 -0.18 1.95
C GLY A 444 -1.43 1.04 2.79
N ILE A 445 -1.97 2.21 2.40
CA ILE A 445 -1.86 3.44 3.21
C ILE A 445 -2.27 3.20 4.67
N PRO A 446 -3.43 2.56 4.96
CA PRO A 446 -3.83 2.30 6.35
C PRO A 446 -2.84 1.45 7.12
N ASP A 447 -2.26 0.43 6.46
CA ASP A 447 -1.27 -0.45 7.08
C ASP A 447 0.01 0.31 7.40
N CYS A 448 0.49 1.15 6.46
CA CYS A 448 1.67 1.99 6.66
C CYS A 448 1.46 3.03 7.78
N VAL A 449 0.25 3.60 7.89
CA VAL A 449 -0.11 4.52 8.99
C VAL A 449 -0.07 3.79 10.33
N ALA A 450 -0.71 2.62 10.41
CA ALA A 450 -0.73 1.81 11.62
C ALA A 450 0.67 1.39 12.07
N ASP A 451 1.48 0.88 11.13
CA ASP A 451 2.85 0.43 11.38
C ASP A 451 3.76 1.58 11.82
N GLY A 452 3.68 2.75 11.15
CA GLY A 452 4.45 3.94 11.53
C GLY A 452 4.11 4.43 12.93
N ARG A 453 2.83 4.45 13.31
CA ARG A 453 2.38 4.82 14.67
C ARG A 453 2.81 3.81 15.72
N ALA A 454 2.72 2.51 15.41
CA ALA A 454 3.18 1.46 16.32
C ALA A 454 4.70 1.58 16.56
N THR A 455 5.47 1.83 15.50
CA THR A 455 6.92 2.06 15.58
C THR A 455 7.24 3.27 16.44
N ALA A 456 6.54 4.39 16.30
CA ALA A 456 6.72 5.55 17.18
C ALA A 456 6.40 5.24 18.65
N GLY A 457 5.39 4.42 18.91
CA GLY A 457 5.07 3.92 20.24
C GLY A 457 6.20 3.10 20.86
N GLN A 458 6.79 2.19 20.09
CA GLN A 458 7.95 1.38 20.51
C GLN A 458 9.16 2.27 20.85
N ILE A 459 9.44 3.27 20.02
CA ILE A 459 10.52 4.23 20.24
C ILE A 459 10.29 5.02 21.53
N ALA A 460 9.08 5.54 21.75
CA ALA A 460 8.77 6.30 22.95
C ALA A 460 8.92 5.45 24.21
N GLY A 461 8.48 4.18 24.20
CA GLY A 461 8.69 3.22 25.28
C GLY A 461 10.18 2.98 25.53
N TRP A 462 10.94 2.67 24.48
CA TRP A 462 12.39 2.44 24.56
C TRP A 462 13.15 3.66 25.12
N LEU A 463 12.78 4.89 24.70
CA LEU A 463 13.40 6.11 25.23
C LEU A 463 12.98 6.41 26.69
N ALA A 464 11.76 6.03 27.11
CA ALA A 464 11.28 6.25 28.47
C ALA A 464 11.97 5.34 29.50
N GLU A 465 12.26 4.08 29.15
CA GLU A 465 13.05 3.17 29.99
C GLU A 465 14.44 3.74 30.35
N ALA A 466 14.99 4.62 29.49
CA ALA A 466 16.23 5.35 29.75
C ALA A 466 16.16 6.39 30.87
N ARG A 467 14.96 6.82 31.22
CA ARG A 467 14.76 7.92 32.21
C ARG A 467 14.51 7.43 33.63
N VAL A 468 14.33 6.12 33.83
CA VAL A 468 14.15 5.55 35.18
C VAL A 468 15.54 5.25 35.76
N PRO A 469 16.06 6.05 36.74
CA PRO A 469 17.29 5.69 37.44
C PRO A 469 17.04 4.37 38.18
N ASN A 470 17.99 3.47 38.14
CA ASN A 470 17.95 2.20 38.87
C ASN A 470 17.87 2.50 40.38
N ALA A 471 16.66 2.59 40.95
CA ALA A 471 16.42 2.81 42.37
C ALA A 471 16.76 1.58 43.25
N ALA A 472 17.39 0.55 42.67
CA ALA A 472 17.74 -0.71 43.35
C ALA A 472 19.16 -0.75 43.93
N GLY A 473 19.96 0.35 43.82
CA GLY A 473 21.36 0.38 44.26
C GLY A 473 21.63 1.01 45.62
N GLN A 474 20.65 1.43 46.41
CA GLN A 474 20.86 2.03 47.73
C GLN A 474 19.99 1.36 48.84
N ARG A 475 20.27 0.09 49.10
CA ARG A 475 19.96 -0.53 50.40
C ARG A 475 20.98 -1.62 50.70
N SER A 476 22.16 -1.23 51.18
CA SER A 476 22.97 -2.05 52.08
C SER A 476 24.13 -1.19 52.61
N GLY A 477 24.04 -0.78 53.84
CA GLY A 477 25.16 -0.19 54.52
C GLY A 477 24.79 0.85 55.57
N ASP A 478 24.01 0.44 56.58
CA ASP A 478 24.17 0.98 57.94
C ASP A 478 23.41 0.04 58.92
N ASP A 479 24.16 -0.88 59.42
CA ASP A 479 23.89 -1.52 60.71
C ASP A 479 25.28 -1.88 61.33
N ARG A 480 25.76 -0.92 62.14
CA ARG A 480 26.62 -1.19 63.30
C ARG A 480 26.52 -0.01 64.28
#